data_894c93d26b400fac2821f33f75c0c2b6
#
_entry.id   894c93d26b400fac2821f33f75c0c2b6
#
_cell.length_a   1.000
_cell.length_b   1.000
_cell.length_c   1.000
_cell.angle_alpha   90.00
_cell.angle_beta   90.00
_cell.angle_gamma   90.00
#
_symmetry.space_group_name_H-M   'P 1'
#
loop_
_entity.id
_entity.type
_entity.pdbx_description
1 polymer ?
#
loop_
_entity_poly.entity_id
_entity_poly.type
_entity_poly.pdbx_seq_one_letter_code
_entity_poly.pdbx_strand_id
1 'polypeptide(L)'
;WANAVAFKDRKKEALDVLKADLDSQYRPQLEKEVGKKPTEAMVSAAITGDDGYKLAQQDLIESTRNVNLLAAAKSAFEHRKKALEGLTQLWLGGYYSNPNIPVEIKERVKKDKPGYRDEQAAVLNNNKRMQKRKIKPIKKKS
;
A
#
# COMPACT_ATOMS: atom_id res chain seq x y z
N TRP A 1 -3.15 9.01 12.60
CA TRP A 1 -3.80 9.11 11.28
C TRP A 1 -4.89 10.19 11.29
N ALA A 2 -5.86 10.18 12.22
CA ALA A 2 -6.94 11.17 12.28
C ALA A 2 -6.43 12.62 12.35
N ASN A 3 -5.42 12.89 13.18
CA ASN A 3 -4.79 14.22 13.28
C ASN A 3 -4.13 14.68 11.96
N ALA A 4 -3.53 13.76 11.22
CA ALA A 4 -2.93 14.08 9.93
C ALA A 4 -4.00 14.40 8.87
N VAL A 5 -5.14 13.71 8.90
CA VAL A 5 -6.28 14.01 8.02
C VAL A 5 -6.84 15.41 8.35
N ALA A 6 -7.09 15.69 9.62
CA ALA A 6 -7.58 17.00 10.06
C ALA A 6 -6.59 18.14 9.69
N PHE A 7 -5.28 17.88 9.78
CA PHE A 7 -4.26 18.84 9.38
C PHE A 7 -4.29 19.11 7.88
N LYS A 8 -4.39 18.06 7.04
CA LYS A 8 -4.54 18.18 5.59
C LYS A 8 -5.80 18.99 5.23
N ASP A 9 -6.92 18.71 5.90
CA ASP A 9 -8.18 19.39 5.62
C ASP A 9 -8.12 20.88 5.96
N ARG A 10 -7.46 21.25 7.07
CA ARG A 10 -7.17 22.67 7.40
C ARG A 10 -6.29 23.35 6.35
N LYS A 11 -5.26 22.65 5.84
CA LYS A 11 -4.40 23.19 4.77
C LYS A 11 -5.18 23.39 3.47
N LYS A 12 -6.11 22.49 3.16
CA LYS A 12 -7.00 22.65 2.01
C LYS A 12 -7.91 23.87 2.16
N GLU A 13 -8.55 24.01 3.32
CA GLU A 13 -9.38 25.19 3.62
C GLU A 13 -8.59 26.50 3.52
N ALA A 14 -7.38 26.54 4.09
CA ALA A 14 -6.50 27.71 3.97
C ALA A 14 -6.15 28.03 2.52
N LEU A 15 -5.91 27.04 1.69
CA LEU A 15 -5.64 27.23 0.25
C LEU A 15 -6.87 27.79 -0.47
N ASP A 16 -8.07 27.29 -0.16
CA ASP A 16 -9.32 27.75 -0.77
C ASP A 16 -9.62 29.20 -0.38
N VAL A 17 -9.36 29.60 0.88
CA VAL A 17 -9.48 30.99 1.36
C VAL A 17 -8.46 31.88 0.64
N LEU A 18 -7.19 31.48 0.60
CA LEU A 18 -6.14 32.23 -0.09
C LEU A 18 -6.48 32.42 -1.57
N LYS A 19 -7.00 31.41 -2.22
CA LYS A 19 -7.45 31.51 -3.61
C LYS A 19 -8.55 32.56 -3.81
N ALA A 20 -9.52 32.62 -2.90
CA ALA A 20 -10.60 33.61 -2.93
C ALA A 20 -10.06 35.04 -2.70
N ASP A 21 -9.11 35.19 -1.76
CA ASP A 21 -8.49 36.49 -1.48
C ASP A 21 -7.68 36.98 -2.68
N LEU A 22 -6.89 36.11 -3.31
CA LEU A 22 -6.13 36.43 -4.52
C LEU A 22 -7.04 36.75 -5.71
N ASP A 23 -8.16 36.04 -5.87
CA ASP A 23 -9.17 36.36 -6.90
C ASP A 23 -9.69 37.77 -6.73
N SER A 24 -10.05 38.16 -5.50
CA SER A 24 -10.53 39.49 -5.17
C SER A 24 -9.47 40.59 -5.39
N GLN A 25 -8.19 40.29 -5.25
CA GLN A 25 -7.08 41.21 -5.46
C GLN A 25 -6.71 41.34 -6.96
N TYR A 26 -6.57 40.23 -7.67
CA TYR A 26 -6.11 40.24 -9.06
C TYR A 26 -7.20 40.69 -10.05
N ARG A 27 -8.45 40.43 -9.78
CA ARG A 27 -9.55 40.79 -10.68
C ARG A 27 -9.60 42.31 -10.98
N PRO A 28 -9.59 43.21 -9.99
CA PRO A 28 -9.56 44.64 -10.25
C PRO A 28 -8.22 45.16 -10.81
N GLN A 29 -7.10 44.48 -10.50
CA GLN A 29 -5.80 44.85 -11.07
C GLN A 29 -5.73 44.56 -12.55
N LEU A 30 -6.14 43.37 -12.99
CA LEU A 30 -6.21 42.97 -14.38
C LEU A 30 -7.23 43.79 -15.16
N GLU A 31 -8.35 44.21 -14.56
CA GLU A 31 -9.31 45.06 -15.19
C GLU A 31 -8.72 46.44 -15.53
N LYS A 32 -7.90 47.00 -14.64
CA LYS A 32 -7.17 48.25 -14.86
C LYS A 32 -6.11 48.14 -15.93
N GLU A 33 -5.37 47.01 -15.98
CA GLU A 33 -4.29 46.78 -16.96
C GLU A 33 -4.82 46.53 -18.36
N VAL A 34 -5.87 45.71 -18.48
CA VAL A 34 -6.41 45.29 -19.79
C VAL A 34 -7.46 46.28 -20.31
N GLY A 35 -8.00 47.15 -19.46
CA GLY A 35 -9.07 48.09 -19.83
C GLY A 35 -10.42 47.43 -20.13
N LYS A 36 -10.55 46.14 -19.87
CA LYS A 36 -11.76 45.33 -20.07
C LYS A 36 -11.86 44.32 -18.91
N LYS A 37 -13.09 43.81 -18.69
CA LYS A 37 -13.32 42.75 -17.68
C LYS A 37 -12.42 41.55 -17.98
N PRO A 38 -11.57 41.13 -17.01
CA PRO A 38 -10.66 40.02 -17.23
C PRO A 38 -11.40 38.69 -17.39
N THR A 39 -10.86 37.81 -18.21
CA THR A 39 -11.42 36.44 -18.34
C THR A 39 -11.01 35.59 -17.15
N GLU A 40 -11.81 34.58 -16.82
CA GLU A 40 -11.50 33.62 -15.73
C GLU A 40 -10.14 32.95 -15.95
N ALA A 41 -9.76 32.71 -17.20
CA ALA A 41 -8.46 32.11 -17.51
C ALA A 41 -7.29 33.04 -17.12
N MET A 42 -7.44 34.36 -17.32
CA MET A 42 -6.40 35.34 -16.95
C MET A 42 -6.27 35.43 -15.42
N VAL A 43 -7.39 35.49 -14.73
CA VAL A 43 -7.40 35.51 -13.25
C VAL A 43 -6.79 34.25 -12.67
N SER A 44 -7.19 33.07 -13.18
CA SER A 44 -6.65 31.79 -12.76
C SER A 44 -5.14 31.67 -13.03
N ALA A 45 -4.65 32.19 -14.16
CA ALA A 45 -3.22 32.21 -14.46
C ALA A 45 -2.44 33.10 -13.48
N ALA A 46 -2.99 34.29 -13.14
CA ALA A 46 -2.39 35.20 -12.16
C ALA A 46 -2.29 34.55 -10.76
N ILE A 47 -3.38 33.92 -10.28
CA ILE A 47 -3.42 33.20 -9.01
C ILE A 47 -2.40 32.07 -9.00
N THR A 48 -2.34 31.26 -10.06
CA THR A 48 -1.41 30.13 -10.16
C THR A 48 0.05 30.60 -10.22
N GLY A 49 0.29 31.80 -10.74
CA GLY A 49 1.60 32.44 -10.77
C GLY A 49 2.06 32.97 -9.43
N ASP A 50 1.16 33.21 -8.49
CA ASP A 50 1.45 33.78 -7.18
C ASP A 50 2.30 32.83 -6.31
N ASP A 51 3.34 33.40 -5.67
CA ASP A 51 4.28 32.60 -4.89
C ASP A 51 3.66 32.11 -3.55
N GLY A 52 2.76 32.91 -2.96
CA GLY A 52 2.01 32.51 -1.78
C GLY A 52 1.08 31.33 -2.06
N TYR A 53 0.41 31.35 -3.22
CA TYR A 53 -0.43 30.23 -3.67
C TYR A 53 0.38 28.95 -3.92
N LYS A 54 1.56 29.08 -4.58
CA LYS A 54 2.46 27.94 -4.81
C LYS A 54 2.94 27.30 -3.52
N LEU A 55 3.32 28.11 -2.53
CA LEU A 55 3.73 27.61 -1.21
C LEU A 55 2.59 26.89 -0.49
N ALA A 56 1.39 27.48 -0.47
CA ALA A 56 0.23 26.84 0.16
C ALA A 56 -0.17 25.53 -0.54
N GLN A 57 -0.02 25.48 -1.88
CA GLN A 57 -0.25 24.25 -2.64
C GLN A 57 0.80 23.17 -2.31
N GLN A 58 2.05 23.57 -2.14
CA GLN A 58 3.14 22.67 -1.76
C GLN A 58 2.92 22.09 -0.36
N ASP A 59 2.48 22.91 0.59
CA ASP A 59 2.07 22.49 1.94
C ASP A 59 0.94 21.46 1.92
N LEU A 60 -0.06 21.67 1.05
CA LEU A 60 -1.17 20.73 0.88
C LEU A 60 -0.69 19.38 0.31
N ILE A 61 0.22 19.42 -0.67
CA ILE A 61 0.81 18.21 -1.25
C ILE A 61 1.58 17.43 -0.17
N GLU A 62 2.39 18.11 0.63
CA GLU A 62 3.17 17.46 1.69
C GLU A 62 2.26 16.87 2.78
N SER A 63 1.24 17.60 3.22
CA SER A 63 0.27 17.09 4.19
C SER A 63 -0.50 15.88 3.64
N THR A 64 -0.84 15.87 2.35
CA THR A 64 -1.48 14.75 1.68
C THR A 64 -0.56 13.53 1.62
N ARG A 65 0.73 13.74 1.31
CA ARG A 65 1.76 12.68 1.35
C ARG A 65 1.83 12.04 2.73
N ASN A 66 1.83 12.84 3.80
CA ASN A 66 1.89 12.35 5.17
C ASN A 66 0.66 11.50 5.53
N VAL A 67 -0.55 11.91 5.12
CA VAL A 67 -1.78 11.11 5.29
C VAL A 67 -1.67 9.77 4.59
N ASN A 68 -1.20 9.75 3.32
CA ASN A 68 -1.05 8.53 2.54
C ASN A 68 -0.02 7.58 3.15
N LEU A 69 1.10 8.11 3.67
CA LEU A 69 2.14 7.34 4.35
C LEU A 69 1.60 6.65 5.61
N LEU A 70 0.85 7.39 6.43
CA LEU A 70 0.21 6.85 7.62
C LEU A 70 -0.91 5.84 7.29
N ALA A 71 -1.65 6.04 6.20
CA ALA A 71 -2.64 5.08 5.71
C ALA A 71 -1.98 3.77 5.25
N ALA A 72 -0.87 3.86 4.52
CA ALA A 72 -0.09 2.69 4.10
C ALA A 72 0.48 1.93 5.31
N ALA A 73 1.02 2.65 6.31
CA ALA A 73 1.50 2.03 7.54
C ALA A 73 0.37 1.32 8.29
N LYS A 74 -0.81 1.94 8.44
CA LYS A 74 -1.98 1.32 9.04
C LYS A 74 -2.35 0.01 8.33
N SER A 75 -2.42 0.04 7.00
CA SER A 75 -2.72 -1.15 6.20
C SER A 75 -1.68 -2.27 6.41
N ALA A 76 -0.39 -1.92 6.46
CA ALA A 76 0.68 -2.88 6.73
C ALA A 76 0.52 -3.55 8.11
N PHE A 77 0.15 -2.80 9.14
CA PHE A 77 -0.13 -3.37 10.47
C PHE A 77 -1.36 -4.28 10.47
N GLU A 78 -2.41 -3.92 9.74
CA GLU A 78 -3.59 -4.78 9.61
C GLU A 78 -3.26 -6.10 8.90
N HIS A 79 -2.44 -6.06 7.84
CA HIS A 79 -1.94 -7.26 7.17
C HIS A 79 -1.09 -8.13 8.11
N ARG A 80 -0.17 -7.51 8.87
CA ARG A 80 0.63 -8.23 9.85
C ARG A 80 -0.23 -8.87 10.93
N LYS A 81 -1.25 -8.16 11.45
CA LYS A 81 -2.21 -8.71 12.41
C LYS A 81 -2.89 -9.95 11.85
N LYS A 82 -3.45 -9.89 10.64
CA LYS A 82 -4.11 -11.02 9.98
C LYS A 82 -3.18 -12.21 9.78
N ALA A 83 -1.92 -11.96 9.40
CA ALA A 83 -0.93 -13.02 9.26
C ALA A 83 -0.62 -13.72 10.60
N LEU A 84 -0.48 -12.95 11.69
CA LEU A 84 -0.26 -13.50 13.02
C LEU A 84 -1.47 -14.28 13.54
N GLU A 85 -2.68 -13.79 13.29
CA GLU A 85 -3.92 -14.51 13.61
C GLU A 85 -3.98 -15.84 12.87
N GLY A 86 -3.64 -15.87 11.57
CA GLY A 86 -3.54 -17.09 10.79
C GLY A 86 -2.49 -18.07 11.32
N LEU A 87 -1.30 -17.58 11.70
CA LEU A 87 -0.26 -18.41 12.32
C LEU A 87 -0.71 -18.98 13.66
N THR A 88 -1.41 -18.20 14.48
CA THR A 88 -1.96 -18.66 15.76
C THR A 88 -3.00 -19.75 15.55
N GLN A 89 -3.87 -19.59 14.56
CA GLN A 89 -4.87 -20.62 14.23
C GLN A 89 -4.20 -21.92 13.73
N LEU A 90 -3.16 -21.82 12.91
CA LEU A 90 -2.38 -22.98 12.48
C LEU A 90 -1.69 -23.67 13.66
N TRP A 91 -1.16 -22.92 14.61
CA TRP A 91 -0.56 -23.44 15.83
C TRP A 91 -1.58 -24.17 16.71
N LEU A 92 -2.72 -23.53 16.98
CA LEU A 92 -3.82 -24.12 17.77
C LEU A 92 -4.42 -25.35 17.08
N GLY A 93 -4.47 -25.35 15.75
CA GLY A 93 -4.90 -26.50 14.94
C GLY A 93 -3.89 -27.67 14.92
N GLY A 94 -2.76 -27.55 15.60
CA GLY A 94 -1.72 -28.58 15.65
C GLY A 94 -0.99 -28.81 14.34
N TYR A 95 -1.05 -27.85 13.39
CA TYR A 95 -0.44 -27.99 12.06
C TYR A 95 1.07 -28.28 12.13
N TYR A 96 1.77 -27.70 13.11
CA TYR A 96 3.22 -27.86 13.29
C TYR A 96 3.60 -28.97 14.29
N SER A 97 2.66 -29.42 15.14
CA SER A 97 2.96 -30.35 16.23
C SER A 97 2.70 -31.83 15.89
N ASN A 98 1.98 -32.09 14.77
CA ASN A 98 1.61 -33.45 14.41
C ASN A 98 1.71 -33.66 12.88
N PRO A 99 2.54 -34.63 12.40
CA PRO A 99 2.58 -35.01 10.99
C PRO A 99 1.25 -35.59 10.48
N ASN A 100 0.35 -35.95 11.39
CA ASN A 100 -1.01 -36.35 11.08
C ASN A 100 -1.92 -35.13 11.07
N ILE A 101 -1.98 -34.46 9.91
CA ILE A 101 -2.98 -33.41 9.65
C ILE A 101 -4.37 -34.01 9.90
N PRO A 102 -5.24 -33.38 10.73
CA PRO A 102 -6.61 -33.86 10.97
C PRO A 102 -7.32 -34.15 9.64
N VAL A 103 -8.08 -35.23 9.57
CA VAL A 103 -8.72 -35.74 8.36
C VAL A 103 -9.58 -34.65 7.71
N GLU A 104 -10.24 -33.82 8.51
CA GLU A 104 -11.08 -32.70 8.06
C GLU A 104 -10.29 -31.62 7.28
N ILE A 105 -9.05 -31.33 7.69
CA ILE A 105 -8.20 -30.37 6.97
C ILE A 105 -7.65 -31.00 5.70
N LYS A 106 -7.31 -32.32 5.73
CA LYS A 106 -6.91 -33.06 4.54
C LYS A 106 -8.02 -33.07 3.48
N GLU A 107 -9.27 -33.16 3.89
CA GLU A 107 -10.42 -33.17 2.99
C GLU A 107 -10.72 -31.78 2.40
N ARG A 108 -10.58 -30.71 3.20
CA ARG A 108 -10.72 -29.32 2.70
C ARG A 108 -9.63 -28.99 1.69
N VAL A 109 -8.37 -29.29 1.98
CA VAL A 109 -7.25 -29.05 1.04
C VAL A 109 -7.40 -29.86 -0.24
N LYS A 110 -7.98 -31.07 -0.17
CA LYS A 110 -8.30 -31.88 -1.37
C LYS A 110 -9.39 -31.23 -2.23
N LYS A 111 -10.40 -30.60 -1.61
CA LYS A 111 -11.49 -29.94 -2.33
C LYS A 111 -11.05 -28.63 -2.99
N ASP A 112 -10.20 -27.85 -2.28
CA ASP A 112 -9.86 -26.49 -2.70
C ASP A 112 -8.69 -26.41 -3.72
N LYS A 113 -7.87 -27.47 -3.82
CA LYS A 113 -6.75 -27.53 -4.78
C LYS A 113 -6.57 -28.94 -5.37
N PRO A 114 -7.36 -29.33 -6.38
CA PRO A 114 -7.06 -30.53 -7.15
C PRO A 114 -5.70 -30.34 -7.86
N GLY A 115 -4.72 -31.18 -7.55
CA GLY A 115 -3.34 -31.09 -8.09
C GLY A 115 -2.24 -30.81 -7.07
N TYR A 116 -2.54 -30.18 -5.94
CA TYR A 116 -1.54 -29.88 -4.89
C TYR A 116 -0.85 -31.13 -4.32
N ARG A 117 -1.55 -32.27 -4.35
CA ARG A 117 -1.03 -33.55 -3.90
C ARG A 117 0.01 -34.14 -4.84
N ASP A 118 -0.20 -33.97 -6.12
CA ASP A 118 0.70 -34.49 -7.15
C ASP A 118 1.99 -33.68 -7.22
N GLU A 119 1.92 -32.35 -7.00
CA GLU A 119 3.09 -31.48 -6.88
C GLU A 119 3.92 -31.79 -5.64
N GLN A 120 3.30 -31.99 -4.48
CA GLN A 120 4.04 -32.38 -3.27
C GLN A 120 4.63 -33.80 -3.35
N ALA A 121 3.91 -34.75 -3.95
CA ALA A 121 4.42 -36.09 -4.18
C ALA A 121 5.60 -36.07 -5.19
N ALA A 122 5.55 -35.23 -6.19
CA ALA A 122 6.65 -35.04 -7.14
C ALA A 122 7.90 -34.44 -6.47
N VAL A 123 7.72 -33.43 -5.59
CA VAL A 123 8.83 -32.82 -4.83
C VAL A 123 9.45 -33.80 -3.85
N LEU A 124 8.64 -34.60 -3.11
CA LEU A 124 9.12 -35.63 -2.19
C LEU A 124 9.84 -36.77 -2.90
N ASN A 125 9.36 -37.21 -4.07
CA ASN A 125 10.02 -38.24 -4.86
C ASN A 125 11.33 -37.75 -5.49
N ASN A 126 11.41 -36.49 -5.88
CA ASN A 126 12.66 -35.89 -6.34
C ASN A 126 13.69 -35.79 -5.21
N ASN A 127 13.28 -35.40 -4.01
CA ASN A 127 14.17 -35.37 -2.84
C ASN A 127 14.67 -36.77 -2.43
N LYS A 128 13.84 -37.81 -2.49
CA LYS A 128 14.24 -39.22 -2.24
C LYS A 128 15.21 -39.71 -3.31
N ARG A 129 15.04 -39.33 -4.57
CA ARG A 129 15.98 -39.65 -5.65
C ARG A 129 17.34 -38.95 -5.49
N MET A 130 17.34 -37.70 -5.02
CA MET A 130 18.56 -36.94 -4.73
C MET A 130 19.34 -37.54 -3.54
N GLN A 131 18.65 -37.98 -2.48
CA GLN A 131 19.28 -38.65 -1.34
C GLN A 131 19.90 -40.01 -1.73
N LYS A 132 19.22 -40.82 -2.56
CA LYS A 132 19.76 -42.07 -3.04
C LYS A 132 21.01 -41.90 -3.92
N ARG A 133 21.16 -40.77 -4.63
CA ARG A 133 22.36 -40.47 -5.40
C ARG A 133 23.58 -40.11 -4.55
N LYS A 134 23.35 -39.57 -3.33
CA LYS A 134 24.45 -39.22 -2.40
C LYS A 134 25.06 -40.40 -1.62
N ILE A 135 24.41 -41.58 -1.63
CA ILE A 135 24.81 -42.75 -0.82
C ILE A 135 25.47 -43.84 -1.65
N LYS A 136 26.00 -43.56 -2.85
CA LYS A 136 26.82 -44.57 -3.55
C LYS A 136 28.18 -44.66 -2.86
N PRO A 137 28.57 -45.83 -2.27
CA PRO A 137 29.87 -45.97 -1.63
C PRO A 137 30.97 -45.91 -2.68
N ILE A 138 32.00 -45.14 -2.38
CA ILE A 138 33.24 -45.10 -3.14
C ILE A 138 33.87 -46.50 -3.06
N LYS A 139 33.89 -47.25 -4.15
CA LYS A 139 34.64 -48.50 -4.24
C LYS A 139 36.13 -48.18 -4.05
N LYS A 140 36.72 -48.58 -2.91
CA LYS A 140 38.17 -48.63 -2.72
C LYS A 140 38.75 -49.57 -3.77
N LYS A 141 39.58 -49.06 -4.67
CA LYS A 141 40.47 -49.89 -5.48
C LYS A 141 41.58 -50.37 -4.57
N SER A 142 41.72 -51.72 -4.42
CA SER A 142 42.92 -52.41 -3.95
C SER A 142 43.92 -52.44 -5.08
#